data_e121ce5e9336eeb2b586fecfd0406814
#
_entry.id   e121ce5e9336eeb2b586fecfd0406814
#
_cell.length_a   1.000
_cell.length_b   1.000
_cell.length_c   1.000
_cell.angle_alpha   90.00
_cell.angle_beta   90.00
_cell.angle_gamma   90.00
#
_symmetry.space_group_name_H-M   'P 1'
#
loop_
_entity.id
_entity.type
_entity.pdbx_description
1 polymer ?
#
loop_
_entity_poly.entity_id
_entity_poly.type
_entity_poly.pdbx_seq_one_letter_code
_entity_poly.pdbx_strand_id
1 'polypeptide(L)'
;MTAVDPHDAAEVPPPAPALAAPSMVDTGARPAAAAPLADPAASPLPAPPAEGVLGRTYRALTLGIISVVSLIAFEASAVNTAMPAVGHALDGIELYAFAFSAYFTASLFAMALSGEWCDRGGPLAPLFTGIATFGAGLVVAGSAQQMWLFVAGRGVQGIGGGLVIVALYVVVGRAYPEALRPSVLAAFSAAWVLPVIVGPLVAGTVTEHLGWRWVFLSIPVLVLLPLTVMLPALRKLPSRRGDDRMDRRRILLALAVAAGAGLLQYAAQRRDWVAVVPAAAGLVLLAPAIVRLLPKGTFRAARGLPSVVLIRGLAAGSLLAAESFIPLMLVTERGLSTTLAGLSLTGGGLTWALGSYTQSRPRLEPYRERIMGIGMLLMTAAILAVPLVLLNGVPVWIVAAAWIVAGFGMGLNISSGSVLLLKLSRPQDAGSNSASLQVSDALGNITFVGLSGLLFSAFGGAAVAVSATPDVTNAASGQPAAFAAVFVAMAAVALTGTWVATRLKPAADGRAGAPSGGAKTAPAPHPRTPSAPAER
;
A
#
# COMPACT_ATOMS: atom_id res chain seq x y z
N MET A 1 25.21 -32.54 -64.25
CA MET A 1 26.48 -32.13 -64.90
C MET A 1 26.89 -30.85 -64.21
N THR A 2 27.89 -30.77 -63.53
CA THR A 2 29.28 -31.13 -63.31
C THR A 2 29.60 -30.73 -61.88
N ALA A 3 30.06 -31.54 -61.12
CA ALA A 3 31.38 -32.03 -60.70
C ALA A 3 31.87 -31.31 -59.44
N VAL A 4 32.01 -32.13 -58.45
CA VAL A 4 32.62 -31.91 -57.14
C VAL A 4 34.14 -31.99 -57.33
N ASP A 5 34.90 -31.16 -56.57
CA ASP A 5 36.30 -31.44 -56.30
C ASP A 5 36.63 -31.25 -54.82
N PRO A 6 37.31 -32.23 -54.20
CA PRO A 6 37.64 -32.20 -52.80
C PRO A 6 39.15 -31.91 -52.65
N HIS A 7 39.54 -31.02 -51.78
CA HIS A 7 40.82 -30.96 -51.05
C HIS A 7 40.95 -29.63 -50.30
N ASP A 8 40.87 -29.71 -49.00
CA ASP A 8 41.85 -29.00 -48.16
C ASP A 8 41.84 -29.63 -46.75
N ALA A 9 42.92 -30.37 -46.51
CA ALA A 9 43.27 -30.97 -45.24
C ALA A 9 44.04 -29.94 -44.42
N ALA A 10 43.50 -29.47 -43.30
CA ALA A 10 44.21 -28.64 -42.35
C ALA A 10 45.12 -29.46 -41.46
N GLU A 11 46.40 -29.10 -41.48
CA GLU A 11 47.50 -29.67 -40.70
C GLU A 11 47.31 -29.50 -39.19
N VAL A 12 47.62 -30.61 -38.46
CA VAL A 12 47.70 -30.66 -36.99
C VAL A 12 49.16 -30.38 -36.59
N PRO A 13 49.42 -29.40 -35.68
CA PRO A 13 50.79 -29.16 -35.20
C PRO A 13 51.23 -30.23 -34.18
N PRO A 14 52.56 -30.53 -34.11
CA PRO A 14 53.14 -31.57 -33.28
C PRO A 14 53.23 -31.21 -31.79
N PRO A 15 53.29 -32.20 -30.86
CA PRO A 15 53.36 -31.98 -29.43
C PRO A 15 54.75 -31.49 -28.98
N ALA A 16 54.73 -30.57 -27.98
CA ALA A 16 55.96 -30.05 -27.36
C ALA A 16 56.63 -31.06 -26.41
N PRO A 17 57.96 -30.99 -26.21
CA PRO A 17 58.75 -32.00 -25.50
C PRO A 17 58.59 -31.88 -23.97
N ALA A 18 58.64 -33.08 -23.32
CA ALA A 18 58.62 -33.23 -21.89
C ALA A 18 59.88 -32.67 -21.21
N LEU A 19 59.68 -31.84 -20.20
CA LEU A 19 60.75 -31.36 -19.32
C LEU A 19 60.86 -32.31 -18.07
N ALA A 20 62.11 -32.66 -17.82
CA ALA A 20 62.55 -33.60 -16.78
C ALA A 20 62.26 -33.09 -15.35
N ALA A 21 61.94 -34.05 -14.45
CA ALA A 21 61.80 -33.85 -13.02
C ALA A 21 63.16 -33.61 -12.33
N PRO A 22 63.25 -32.64 -11.38
CA PRO A 22 64.36 -32.60 -10.43
C PRO A 22 64.08 -33.38 -9.15
N SER A 23 65.15 -33.99 -8.68
CA SER A 23 65.29 -34.85 -7.50
C SER A 23 64.84 -34.21 -6.17
N MET A 24 64.29 -35.06 -5.28
CA MET A 24 64.01 -34.75 -3.90
C MET A 24 65.25 -34.34 -3.12
N VAL A 25 65.11 -33.23 -2.39
CA VAL A 25 65.92 -32.91 -1.20
C VAL A 25 64.94 -32.74 -0.05
N ASP A 26 65.09 -33.63 0.92
CA ASP A 26 64.34 -33.69 2.17
C ASP A 26 64.84 -32.55 3.09
N THR A 27 63.98 -31.57 3.39
CA THR A 27 64.17 -30.64 4.51
C THR A 27 62.86 -30.52 5.27
N GLY A 28 62.87 -31.11 6.46
CA GLY A 28 61.77 -31.08 7.42
C GLY A 28 61.31 -29.69 7.80
N ALA A 29 60.12 -29.31 7.27
CA ALA A 29 59.38 -28.14 7.75
C ALA A 29 57.92 -28.60 8.01
N ARG A 30 57.45 -28.26 9.23
CA ARG A 30 56.08 -28.51 9.67
C ARG A 30 55.06 -27.90 8.69
N PRO A 31 53.92 -28.57 8.43
CA PRO A 31 52.89 -28.00 7.57
C PRO A 31 52.27 -26.76 8.25
N ALA A 32 52.44 -25.60 7.64
CA ALA A 32 51.67 -24.41 7.92
C ALA A 32 50.20 -24.68 7.57
N ALA A 33 49.27 -24.30 8.46
CA ALA A 33 47.85 -24.40 8.25
C ALA A 33 47.47 -23.80 6.90
N ALA A 34 46.82 -24.57 6.05
CA ALA A 34 46.31 -24.14 4.76
C ALA A 34 45.32 -23.01 4.97
N ALA A 35 45.62 -21.83 4.44
CA ALA A 35 44.65 -20.76 4.30
C ALA A 35 43.46 -21.25 3.46
N PRO A 36 42.21 -20.93 3.81
CA PRO A 36 41.08 -21.34 3.01
C PRO A 36 41.22 -20.74 1.60
N LEU A 37 41.15 -21.60 0.60
CA LEU A 37 41.12 -21.22 -0.82
C LEU A 37 39.94 -20.23 -0.99
N ALA A 38 40.23 -18.99 -1.32
CA ALA A 38 39.24 -18.02 -1.70
C ALA A 38 38.49 -18.51 -2.94
N ASP A 39 37.19 -18.61 -2.86
CA ASP A 39 36.30 -19.00 -3.96
C ASP A 39 36.42 -17.96 -5.11
N PRO A 40 36.95 -18.32 -6.29
CA PRO A 40 37.14 -17.35 -7.37
C PRO A 40 35.83 -16.87 -8.01
N ALA A 41 34.67 -17.34 -7.54
CA ALA A 41 33.33 -16.98 -8.07
C ALA A 41 32.60 -15.92 -7.24
N ALA A 42 33.13 -15.46 -6.12
CA ALA A 42 32.54 -14.35 -5.38
C ALA A 42 32.93 -13.03 -6.06
N SER A 43 32.12 -12.59 -7.00
CA SER A 43 32.20 -11.18 -7.48
C SER A 43 32.12 -10.25 -6.27
N PRO A 44 33.06 -9.32 -6.10
CA PRO A 44 33.02 -8.38 -4.98
C PRO A 44 31.68 -7.65 -5.02
N LEU A 45 30.97 -7.63 -3.88
CA LEU A 45 29.76 -6.82 -3.73
C LEU A 45 30.07 -5.40 -4.21
N PRO A 46 29.21 -4.78 -5.02
CA PRO A 46 29.46 -3.43 -5.52
C PRO A 46 29.72 -2.51 -4.32
N ALA A 47 30.81 -1.75 -4.41
CA ALA A 47 31.18 -0.79 -3.38
C ALA A 47 29.98 0.11 -3.06
N PRO A 48 29.72 0.42 -1.78
CA PRO A 48 28.63 1.32 -1.42
C PRO A 48 28.77 2.62 -2.19
N PRO A 49 27.69 3.22 -2.68
CA PRO A 49 27.76 4.45 -3.46
C PRO A 49 28.45 5.53 -2.63
N ALA A 50 29.36 6.26 -3.26
CA ALA A 50 30.17 7.31 -2.60
C ALA A 50 29.32 8.46 -2.01
N GLU A 51 28.05 8.60 -2.44
CA GLU A 51 27.10 9.61 -1.96
C GLU A 51 25.83 8.95 -1.41
N GLY A 52 25.36 9.45 -0.26
CA GLY A 52 24.06 9.06 0.31
C GLY A 52 22.87 9.69 -0.43
N VAL A 53 21.64 9.36 -0.01
CA VAL A 53 20.39 9.87 -0.61
C VAL A 53 20.24 11.40 -0.59
N LEU A 54 20.94 12.09 0.30
CA LEU A 54 21.01 13.55 0.37
C LEU A 54 22.31 14.12 -0.23
N GLY A 55 23.12 13.28 -0.91
CA GLY A 55 24.29 13.73 -1.67
C GLY A 55 23.90 14.69 -2.81
N ARG A 56 24.88 15.42 -3.32
CA ARG A 56 24.64 16.48 -4.33
C ARG A 56 23.88 15.97 -5.55
N THR A 57 24.13 14.75 -5.96
CA THR A 57 23.49 14.11 -7.11
C THR A 57 22.00 13.84 -6.89
N TYR A 58 21.60 13.39 -5.69
CA TYR A 58 20.25 12.91 -5.42
C TYR A 58 19.41 13.87 -4.60
N ARG A 59 20.00 14.86 -3.93
CA ARG A 59 19.34 15.75 -2.98
C ARG A 59 18.06 16.39 -3.52
N ALA A 60 18.13 16.98 -4.71
CA ALA A 60 16.97 17.66 -5.30
C ALA A 60 15.81 16.69 -5.57
N LEU A 61 16.12 15.50 -6.08
CA LEU A 61 15.12 14.47 -6.35
C LEU A 61 14.54 13.89 -5.06
N THR A 62 15.39 13.58 -4.06
CA THR A 62 14.96 13.05 -2.76
C THR A 62 14.06 14.04 -2.03
N LEU A 63 14.47 15.31 -1.95
CA LEU A 63 13.65 16.36 -1.30
C LEU A 63 12.34 16.58 -2.05
N GLY A 64 12.37 16.58 -3.39
CA GLY A 64 11.15 16.69 -4.19
C GLY A 64 10.18 15.54 -3.96
N ILE A 65 10.67 14.29 -3.95
CA ILE A 65 9.84 13.11 -3.66
C ILE A 65 9.24 13.19 -2.25
N ILE A 66 10.06 13.46 -1.22
CA ILE A 66 9.60 13.58 0.16
C ILE A 66 8.52 14.66 0.27
N SER A 67 8.74 15.83 -0.34
CA SER A 67 7.80 16.94 -0.28
C SER A 67 6.47 16.62 -0.97
N VAL A 68 6.48 16.00 -2.16
CA VAL A 68 5.26 15.59 -2.86
C VAL A 68 4.48 14.55 -2.03
N VAL A 69 5.18 13.56 -1.48
CA VAL A 69 4.55 12.54 -0.62
C VAL A 69 3.99 13.18 0.66
N SER A 70 4.73 14.11 1.29
CA SER A 70 4.25 14.82 2.48
C SER A 70 3.02 15.68 2.20
N LEU A 71 2.91 16.30 1.02
CA LEU A 71 1.72 17.07 0.64
C LEU A 71 0.51 16.16 0.40
N ILE A 72 0.70 14.99 -0.22
CA ILE A 72 -0.37 13.99 -0.36
C ILE A 72 -0.82 13.47 1.01
N ALA A 73 0.14 13.18 1.90
CA ALA A 73 -0.14 12.72 3.26
C ALA A 73 -0.84 13.81 4.10
N PHE A 74 -0.42 15.08 3.94
CA PHE A 74 -1.08 16.21 4.57
C PHE A 74 -2.53 16.33 4.12
N GLU A 75 -2.77 16.26 2.81
CA GLU A 75 -4.13 16.31 2.25
C GLU A 75 -5.00 15.18 2.81
N ALA A 76 -4.51 13.95 2.82
CA ALA A 76 -5.25 12.81 3.36
C ALA A 76 -5.68 13.01 4.82
N SER A 77 -4.79 13.59 5.65
CA SER A 77 -5.08 13.91 7.05
C SER A 77 -5.99 15.13 7.19
N ALA A 78 -5.76 16.16 6.35
CA ALA A 78 -6.51 17.41 6.37
C ALA A 78 -7.98 17.22 5.97
N VAL A 79 -8.25 16.35 5.00
CA VAL A 79 -9.60 16.00 4.58
C VAL A 79 -10.41 15.41 5.74
N ASN A 80 -9.86 14.46 6.48
CA ASN A 80 -10.54 13.89 7.65
C ASN A 80 -10.99 14.98 8.64
N THR A 81 -10.14 15.99 8.85
CA THR A 81 -10.40 17.09 9.78
C THR A 81 -11.42 18.09 9.23
N ALA A 82 -11.32 18.45 7.94
CA ALA A 82 -12.18 19.47 7.32
C ALA A 82 -13.57 18.93 6.92
N MET A 83 -13.73 17.62 6.72
CA MET A 83 -14.95 17.02 6.17
C MET A 83 -16.23 17.33 6.93
N PRO A 84 -16.29 17.42 8.27
CA PRO A 84 -17.51 17.84 8.96
C PRO A 84 -17.98 19.23 8.49
N ALA A 85 -17.05 20.20 8.39
CA ALA A 85 -17.38 21.55 7.91
C ALA A 85 -17.83 21.55 6.43
N VAL A 86 -17.20 20.71 5.58
CA VAL A 86 -17.63 20.52 4.19
C VAL A 86 -19.04 19.95 4.12
N GLY A 87 -19.31 18.88 4.89
CA GLY A 87 -20.61 18.20 4.91
C GLY A 87 -21.75 19.14 5.32
N HIS A 88 -21.51 19.98 6.32
CA HIS A 88 -22.47 20.99 6.75
C HIS A 88 -22.62 22.14 5.74
N ALA A 89 -21.51 22.67 5.22
CA ALA A 89 -21.53 23.83 4.32
C ALA A 89 -22.18 23.52 2.95
N LEU A 90 -22.17 22.24 2.53
CA LEU A 90 -22.71 21.80 1.24
C LEU A 90 -24.01 20.98 1.38
N ASP A 91 -24.62 20.94 2.57
CA ASP A 91 -25.83 20.14 2.90
C ASP A 91 -25.72 18.70 2.41
N GLY A 92 -24.53 18.09 2.58
CA GLY A 92 -24.15 16.85 1.91
C GLY A 92 -23.74 15.72 2.84
N ILE A 93 -24.22 15.66 4.09
CA ILE A 93 -23.88 14.62 5.06
C ILE A 93 -24.23 13.22 4.55
N GLU A 94 -25.28 13.10 3.75
CA GLU A 94 -25.65 11.81 3.12
C GLU A 94 -24.53 11.27 2.21
N LEU A 95 -23.79 12.17 1.53
CA LEU A 95 -22.71 11.84 0.63
C LEU A 95 -21.33 11.81 1.31
N TYR A 96 -21.27 11.97 2.64
CA TYR A 96 -20.05 12.10 3.42
C TYR A 96 -19.07 10.94 3.15
N ALA A 97 -19.53 9.70 3.33
CA ALA A 97 -18.71 8.52 3.07
C ALA A 97 -18.35 8.37 1.58
N PHE A 98 -19.24 8.80 0.69
CA PHE A 98 -18.98 8.75 -0.75
C PHE A 98 -17.85 9.70 -1.16
N ALA A 99 -17.70 10.85 -0.52
CA ALA A 99 -16.59 11.77 -0.76
C ALA A 99 -15.22 11.13 -0.45
N PHE A 100 -15.12 10.29 0.57
CA PHE A 100 -13.91 9.52 0.86
C PHE A 100 -13.69 8.38 -0.14
N SER A 101 -14.72 7.56 -0.33
CA SER A 101 -14.61 6.37 -1.16
C SER A 101 -14.42 6.68 -2.65
N ALA A 102 -14.93 7.82 -3.16
CA ALA A 102 -14.70 8.27 -4.53
C ALA A 102 -13.21 8.46 -4.83
N TYR A 103 -12.46 9.03 -3.88
CA TYR A 103 -11.01 9.16 -3.99
C TYR A 103 -10.32 7.80 -4.13
N PHE A 104 -10.59 6.87 -3.21
CA PHE A 104 -9.94 5.55 -3.21
C PHE A 104 -10.34 4.72 -4.43
N THR A 105 -11.60 4.78 -4.83
CA THR A 105 -12.12 4.09 -6.02
C THR A 105 -11.41 4.55 -7.29
N ALA A 106 -11.31 5.86 -7.48
CA ALA A 106 -10.63 6.44 -8.64
C ALA A 106 -9.11 6.20 -8.60
N SER A 107 -8.51 6.27 -7.39
CA SER A 107 -7.09 6.03 -7.18
C SER A 107 -6.68 4.59 -7.52
N LEU A 108 -7.48 3.60 -7.17
CA LEU A 108 -7.20 2.19 -7.49
C LEU A 108 -7.11 1.96 -9.01
N PHE A 109 -8.05 2.52 -9.78
CA PHE A 109 -7.98 2.49 -11.24
C PHE A 109 -6.72 3.17 -11.77
N ALA A 110 -6.43 4.37 -11.27
CA ALA A 110 -5.29 5.17 -11.71
C ALA A 110 -3.94 4.53 -11.34
N MET A 111 -3.83 3.81 -10.24
CA MET A 111 -2.62 3.04 -9.87
C MET A 111 -2.32 1.95 -10.91
N ALA A 112 -3.34 1.20 -11.36
CA ALA A 112 -3.17 0.19 -12.39
C ALA A 112 -2.77 0.82 -13.74
N LEU A 113 -3.43 1.92 -14.11
CA LEU A 113 -3.10 2.68 -15.33
C LEU A 113 -1.68 3.24 -15.28
N SER A 114 -1.26 3.78 -14.13
CA SER A 114 0.08 4.35 -13.94
C SER A 114 1.19 3.31 -14.12
N GLY A 115 1.01 2.10 -13.60
CA GLY A 115 1.96 1.01 -13.78
C GLY A 115 2.21 0.73 -15.26
N GLU A 116 1.15 0.46 -16.00
CA GLU A 116 1.20 0.20 -17.46
C GLU A 116 1.77 1.38 -18.26
N TRP A 117 1.43 2.61 -17.85
CA TRP A 117 1.94 3.82 -18.50
C TRP A 117 3.44 4.03 -18.23
N CYS A 118 3.88 3.80 -16.99
CA CYS A 118 5.28 3.87 -16.60
C CYS A 118 6.15 2.85 -17.36
N ASP A 119 5.63 1.64 -17.57
CA ASP A 119 6.37 0.57 -18.25
C ASP A 119 6.61 0.92 -19.74
N ARG A 120 5.68 1.58 -20.39
CA ARG A 120 5.80 1.98 -21.82
C ARG A 120 6.58 3.28 -22.05
N GLY A 121 6.19 4.34 -21.34
CA GLY A 121 6.66 5.70 -21.63
C GLY A 121 7.58 6.28 -20.55
N GLY A 122 7.85 5.51 -19.50
CA GLY A 122 8.58 6.01 -18.33
C GLY A 122 7.68 6.75 -17.35
N PRO A 123 8.19 7.08 -16.15
CA PRO A 123 7.40 7.61 -15.06
C PRO A 123 7.04 9.10 -15.18
N LEU A 124 7.68 9.84 -16.09
CA LEU A 124 7.51 11.29 -16.15
C LEU A 124 6.10 11.71 -16.56
N ALA A 125 5.59 11.14 -17.65
CA ALA A 125 4.27 11.50 -18.15
C ALA A 125 3.17 11.18 -17.12
N PRO A 126 3.07 9.97 -16.54
CA PRO A 126 2.08 9.71 -15.49
C PRO A 126 2.30 10.56 -14.22
N LEU A 127 3.54 10.89 -13.85
CA LEU A 127 3.82 11.76 -12.71
C LEU A 127 3.28 13.18 -12.92
N PHE A 128 3.61 13.82 -14.06
CA PHE A 128 3.15 15.18 -14.34
C PHE A 128 1.63 15.25 -14.55
N THR A 129 1.07 14.30 -15.31
CA THR A 129 -0.36 14.20 -15.49
C THR A 129 -1.06 13.97 -14.15
N GLY A 130 -0.49 13.11 -13.30
CA GLY A 130 -1.00 12.83 -11.98
C GLY A 130 -1.00 14.05 -11.07
N ILE A 131 0.08 14.81 -11.02
CA ILE A 131 0.16 16.07 -10.23
C ILE A 131 -0.86 17.10 -10.76
N ALA A 132 -0.96 17.27 -12.06
CA ALA A 132 -1.91 18.19 -12.66
C ALA A 132 -3.36 17.78 -12.38
N THR A 133 -3.69 16.51 -12.52
CA THR A 133 -5.01 15.95 -12.24
C THR A 133 -5.35 16.03 -10.76
N PHE A 134 -4.39 15.74 -9.87
CA PHE A 134 -4.55 15.88 -8.42
C PHE A 134 -4.86 17.33 -8.04
N GLY A 135 -4.08 18.29 -8.58
CA GLY A 135 -4.31 19.71 -8.37
C GLY A 135 -5.67 20.19 -8.93
N ALA A 136 -6.04 19.76 -10.14
CA ALA A 136 -7.34 20.07 -10.72
C ALA A 136 -8.49 19.53 -9.86
N GLY A 137 -8.38 18.31 -9.35
CA GLY A 137 -9.36 17.73 -8.43
C GLY A 137 -9.51 18.53 -7.14
N LEU A 138 -8.40 19.02 -6.57
CA LEU A 138 -8.40 19.89 -5.39
C LEU A 138 -9.07 21.24 -5.67
N VAL A 139 -8.81 21.84 -6.84
CA VAL A 139 -9.48 23.10 -7.24
C VAL A 139 -10.98 22.87 -7.39
N VAL A 140 -11.40 21.79 -8.07
CA VAL A 140 -12.82 21.47 -8.21
C VAL A 140 -13.47 21.23 -6.85
N ALA A 141 -12.84 20.45 -5.96
CA ALA A 141 -13.36 20.20 -4.62
C ALA A 141 -13.42 21.48 -3.77
N GLY A 142 -12.37 22.30 -3.76
CA GLY A 142 -12.30 23.55 -2.99
C GLY A 142 -13.25 24.64 -3.49
N SER A 143 -13.62 24.63 -4.79
CA SER A 143 -14.58 25.56 -5.38
C SER A 143 -16.03 25.04 -5.39
N ALA A 144 -16.28 23.84 -4.88
CA ALA A 144 -17.59 23.21 -4.94
C ALA A 144 -18.67 24.02 -4.21
N GLN A 145 -19.84 24.13 -4.86
CA GLN A 145 -21.05 24.73 -4.31
C GLN A 145 -22.09 23.68 -3.91
N GLN A 146 -21.88 22.44 -4.32
CA GLN A 146 -22.75 21.29 -4.07
C GLN A 146 -21.89 20.08 -3.74
N MET A 147 -22.40 19.20 -2.88
CA MET A 147 -21.65 18.02 -2.44
C MET A 147 -21.30 17.06 -3.60
N TRP A 148 -22.14 16.93 -4.63
CA TRP A 148 -21.82 16.13 -5.82
C TRP A 148 -20.61 16.65 -6.59
N LEU A 149 -20.46 17.99 -6.70
CA LEU A 149 -19.27 18.57 -7.34
C LEU A 149 -18.02 18.33 -6.50
N PHE A 150 -18.15 18.39 -5.17
CA PHE A 150 -17.07 18.03 -4.25
C PHE A 150 -16.65 16.57 -4.45
N VAL A 151 -17.60 15.62 -4.46
CA VAL A 151 -17.36 14.19 -4.72
C VAL A 151 -16.70 13.95 -6.07
N ALA A 152 -17.15 14.64 -7.12
CA ALA A 152 -16.51 14.58 -8.44
C ALA A 152 -15.05 15.09 -8.38
N GLY A 153 -14.80 16.20 -7.68
CA GLY A 153 -13.45 16.70 -7.41
C GLY A 153 -12.58 15.67 -6.69
N ARG A 154 -13.13 14.97 -5.68
CA ARG A 154 -12.45 13.86 -4.98
C ARG A 154 -12.11 12.70 -5.92
N GLY A 155 -13.01 12.36 -6.84
CA GLY A 155 -12.74 11.34 -7.86
C GLY A 155 -11.58 11.74 -8.79
N VAL A 156 -11.60 12.98 -9.31
CA VAL A 156 -10.50 13.52 -10.15
C VAL A 156 -9.19 13.54 -9.38
N GLN A 157 -9.22 13.99 -8.13
CA GLN A 157 -8.07 13.98 -7.22
C GLN A 157 -7.53 12.56 -6.99
N GLY A 158 -8.42 11.58 -6.81
CA GLY A 158 -8.05 10.17 -6.68
C GLY A 158 -7.29 9.64 -7.89
N ILE A 159 -7.74 9.98 -9.12
CA ILE A 159 -6.99 9.65 -10.35
C ILE A 159 -5.58 10.21 -10.26
N GLY A 160 -5.45 11.49 -9.92
CA GLY A 160 -4.13 12.15 -9.77
C GLY A 160 -3.24 11.46 -8.75
N GLY A 161 -3.77 11.20 -7.55
CA GLY A 161 -3.04 10.55 -6.45
C GLY A 161 -2.54 9.15 -6.81
N GLY A 162 -3.40 8.34 -7.46
CA GLY A 162 -3.03 7.00 -7.93
C GLY A 162 -1.92 7.02 -8.99
N LEU A 163 -1.98 7.97 -9.93
CA LEU A 163 -0.93 8.15 -10.93
C LEU A 163 0.40 8.55 -10.29
N VAL A 164 0.38 9.51 -9.37
CA VAL A 164 1.59 10.04 -8.71
C VAL A 164 2.28 8.97 -7.88
N ILE A 165 1.54 8.26 -7.02
CA ILE A 165 2.15 7.33 -6.07
C ILE A 165 2.93 6.22 -6.77
N VAL A 166 2.36 5.61 -7.82
CA VAL A 166 3.02 4.55 -8.58
C VAL A 166 4.18 5.11 -9.39
N ALA A 167 4.01 6.27 -10.04
CA ALA A 167 5.09 6.90 -10.80
C ALA A 167 6.30 7.23 -9.91
N LEU A 168 6.09 7.69 -8.66
CA LEU A 168 7.18 7.95 -7.70
C LEU A 168 7.94 6.67 -7.33
N TYR A 169 7.26 5.54 -7.12
CA TYR A 169 7.94 4.26 -6.89
C TYR A 169 8.82 3.86 -8.08
N VAL A 170 8.33 4.06 -9.31
CA VAL A 170 9.10 3.77 -10.53
C VAL A 170 10.29 4.75 -10.66
N VAL A 171 10.11 6.03 -10.31
CA VAL A 171 11.20 7.01 -10.26
C VAL A 171 12.29 6.54 -9.29
N VAL A 172 11.94 6.09 -8.10
CA VAL A 172 12.90 5.55 -7.12
C VAL A 172 13.66 4.35 -7.70
N GLY A 173 12.95 3.43 -8.33
CA GLY A 173 13.56 2.24 -8.96
C GLY A 173 14.52 2.57 -10.11
N ARG A 174 14.29 3.67 -10.87
CA ARG A 174 15.10 4.03 -12.05
C ARG A 174 16.19 5.05 -11.75
N ALA A 175 15.97 5.97 -10.80
CA ALA A 175 16.88 7.08 -10.51
C ALA A 175 17.97 6.72 -9.50
N TYR A 176 17.72 5.75 -8.63
CA TYR A 176 18.64 5.43 -7.54
C TYR A 176 19.31 4.07 -7.73
N PRO A 177 20.62 3.97 -7.41
CA PRO A 177 21.32 2.69 -7.31
C PRO A 177 20.62 1.76 -6.33
N GLU A 178 20.74 0.45 -6.54
CA GLU A 178 20.07 -0.55 -5.70
C GLU A 178 20.36 -0.39 -4.20
N ALA A 179 21.60 -0.07 -3.85
CA ALA A 179 22.02 0.14 -2.48
C ALA A 179 21.33 1.35 -1.78
N LEU A 180 20.87 2.36 -2.53
CA LEU A 180 20.20 3.54 -1.97
C LEU A 180 18.67 3.44 -1.95
N ARG A 181 18.07 2.54 -2.76
CA ARG A 181 16.61 2.39 -2.84
C ARG A 181 15.94 2.15 -1.48
N PRO A 182 16.46 1.27 -0.59
CA PRO A 182 15.87 1.08 0.73
C PRO A 182 15.83 2.37 1.57
N SER A 183 16.87 3.18 1.51
CA SER A 183 16.95 4.45 2.24
C SER A 183 15.96 5.49 1.72
N VAL A 184 15.76 5.56 0.39
CA VAL A 184 14.75 6.45 -0.21
C VAL A 184 13.34 5.99 0.14
N LEU A 185 13.06 4.69 0.10
CA LEU A 185 11.76 4.14 0.49
C LEU A 185 11.48 4.34 1.99
N ALA A 186 12.49 4.27 2.85
CA ALA A 186 12.36 4.63 4.25
C ALA A 186 12.02 6.12 4.43
N ALA A 187 12.68 7.01 3.67
CA ALA A 187 12.36 8.43 3.67
C ALA A 187 10.95 8.71 3.12
N PHE A 188 10.51 7.97 2.10
CA PHE A 188 9.15 8.01 1.57
C PHE A 188 8.11 7.65 2.66
N SER A 189 8.37 6.61 3.44
CA SER A 189 7.50 6.22 4.55
C SER A 189 7.52 7.25 5.69
N ALA A 190 8.69 7.81 6.01
CA ALA A 190 8.83 8.85 7.02
C ALA A 190 8.11 10.16 6.62
N ALA A 191 7.97 10.44 5.33
CA ALA A 191 7.24 11.60 4.80
C ALA A 191 5.76 11.63 5.18
N TRP A 192 5.17 10.52 5.60
CA TRP A 192 3.80 10.43 6.11
C TRP A 192 3.68 10.85 7.58
N VAL A 193 4.75 10.73 8.37
CA VAL A 193 4.68 10.90 9.84
C VAL A 193 4.38 12.34 10.22
N LEU A 194 5.16 13.29 9.70
CA LEU A 194 4.97 14.71 10.03
C LEU A 194 3.59 15.25 9.64
N PRO A 195 3.07 14.98 8.42
CA PRO A 195 1.73 15.40 8.03
C PRO A 195 0.61 14.83 8.89
N VAL A 196 0.71 13.59 9.34
CA VAL A 196 -0.30 12.99 10.24
C VAL A 196 -0.35 13.70 11.58
N ILE A 197 0.80 14.22 12.07
CA ILE A 197 0.87 14.98 13.33
C ILE A 197 0.37 16.40 13.16
N VAL A 198 0.88 17.11 12.15
CA VAL A 198 0.66 18.55 11.96
C VAL A 198 -0.63 18.81 11.17
N GLY A 199 -1.02 17.87 10.30
CA GLY A 199 -2.17 18.01 9.40
C GLY A 199 -3.46 18.38 10.09
N PRO A 200 -3.93 17.66 11.11
CA PRO A 200 -5.18 17.99 11.79
C PRO A 200 -5.17 19.38 12.43
N LEU A 201 -4.05 19.78 13.03
CA LEU A 201 -3.91 21.10 13.64
C LEU A 201 -3.99 22.20 12.59
N VAL A 202 -3.21 22.10 11.53
CA VAL A 202 -3.19 23.11 10.44
C VAL A 202 -4.54 23.14 9.71
N ALA A 203 -5.06 21.96 9.33
CA ALA A 203 -6.35 21.90 8.61
C ALA A 203 -7.51 22.38 9.47
N GLY A 204 -7.55 22.05 10.75
CA GLY A 204 -8.55 22.52 11.70
C GLY A 204 -8.50 24.05 11.83
N THR A 205 -7.32 24.61 12.10
CA THR A 205 -7.11 26.06 12.22
C THR A 205 -7.47 26.80 10.93
N VAL A 206 -7.04 26.28 9.76
CA VAL A 206 -7.41 26.84 8.46
C VAL A 206 -8.94 26.78 8.25
N THR A 207 -9.57 25.67 8.59
CA THR A 207 -11.02 25.49 8.46
C THR A 207 -11.79 26.48 9.32
N GLU A 208 -11.36 26.70 10.57
CA GLU A 208 -12.02 27.58 11.53
C GLU A 208 -11.85 29.07 11.20
N HIS A 209 -10.66 29.50 10.74
CA HIS A 209 -10.36 30.93 10.56
C HIS A 209 -10.45 31.41 9.11
N LEU A 210 -10.13 30.58 8.13
CA LEU A 210 -10.12 30.93 6.70
C LEU A 210 -11.23 30.24 5.91
N GLY A 211 -11.83 29.19 6.50
CA GLY A 211 -12.82 28.34 5.86
C GLY A 211 -12.23 27.09 5.20
N TRP A 212 -13.03 26.03 5.16
CA TRP A 212 -12.64 24.70 4.68
C TRP A 212 -12.11 24.68 3.23
N ARG A 213 -12.55 25.63 2.40
CA ARG A 213 -12.13 25.71 0.98
C ARG A 213 -10.62 25.88 0.83
N TRP A 214 -10.00 26.64 1.72
CA TRP A 214 -8.57 26.90 1.70
C TRP A 214 -7.72 25.67 2.02
N VAL A 215 -8.27 24.69 2.72
CA VAL A 215 -7.60 23.39 2.94
C VAL A 215 -7.31 22.71 1.61
N PHE A 216 -8.23 22.80 0.65
CA PHE A 216 -8.09 22.20 -0.69
C PHE A 216 -7.34 23.12 -1.66
N LEU A 217 -7.63 24.40 -1.68
CA LEU A 217 -7.10 25.36 -2.67
C LEU A 217 -5.62 25.73 -2.44
N SER A 218 -5.09 25.58 -1.23
CA SER A 218 -3.69 25.87 -0.93
C SER A 218 -2.71 24.84 -1.47
N ILE A 219 -3.09 23.56 -1.49
CA ILE A 219 -2.20 22.45 -1.83
C ILE A 219 -1.70 22.50 -3.29
N PRO A 220 -2.52 22.78 -4.31
CA PRO A 220 -2.05 22.92 -5.69
C PRO A 220 -0.94 23.96 -5.85
N VAL A 221 -0.99 25.04 -5.08
CA VAL A 221 0.05 26.08 -5.09
C VAL A 221 1.32 25.55 -4.40
N LEU A 222 1.16 24.89 -3.26
CA LEU A 222 2.29 24.35 -2.50
C LEU A 222 3.05 23.26 -3.25
N VAL A 223 2.38 22.46 -4.10
CA VAL A 223 3.02 21.37 -4.85
C VAL A 223 3.92 21.87 -5.98
N LEU A 224 3.73 23.10 -6.44
CA LEU A 224 4.58 23.70 -7.49
C LEU A 224 6.04 23.83 -7.05
N LEU A 225 6.29 24.14 -5.77
CA LEU A 225 7.64 24.31 -5.25
C LEU A 225 8.48 23.03 -5.34
N PRO A 226 8.08 21.89 -4.74
CA PRO A 226 8.83 20.64 -4.88
C PRO A 226 8.92 20.16 -6.33
N LEU A 227 7.89 20.40 -7.14
CA LEU A 227 7.92 20.05 -8.55
C LEU A 227 9.01 20.80 -9.31
N THR A 228 9.17 22.11 -9.11
CA THR A 228 10.25 22.90 -9.73
C THR A 228 11.64 22.44 -9.30
N VAL A 229 11.80 22.06 -8.02
CA VAL A 229 13.08 21.56 -7.47
C VAL A 229 13.47 20.22 -8.07
N MET A 230 12.51 19.30 -8.25
CA MET A 230 12.82 17.96 -8.76
C MET A 230 12.86 17.88 -10.30
N LEU A 231 12.27 18.85 -11.02
CA LEU A 231 12.14 18.84 -12.47
C LEU A 231 13.48 18.67 -13.22
N PRO A 232 14.59 19.35 -12.85
CA PRO A 232 15.87 19.19 -13.53
C PRO A 232 16.45 17.77 -13.39
N ALA A 233 16.24 17.14 -12.23
CA ALA A 233 16.68 15.78 -11.97
C ALA A 233 15.81 14.75 -12.73
N LEU A 234 14.50 14.97 -12.78
CA LEU A 234 13.57 14.12 -13.51
C LEU A 234 13.86 14.12 -15.03
N ARG A 235 14.16 15.29 -15.62
CA ARG A 235 14.47 15.41 -17.06
C ARG A 235 15.72 14.65 -17.48
N LYS A 236 16.62 14.31 -16.55
CA LYS A 236 17.81 13.51 -16.81
C LYS A 236 17.54 12.00 -16.81
N LEU A 237 16.34 11.56 -16.40
CA LEU A 237 16.01 10.14 -16.41
C LEU A 237 15.89 9.63 -17.84
N PRO A 238 16.56 8.50 -18.18
CA PRO A 238 16.49 7.94 -19.52
C PRO A 238 15.05 7.53 -19.84
N SER A 239 14.53 8.08 -20.93
CA SER A 239 13.24 7.67 -21.48
C SER A 239 13.43 6.34 -22.21
N ARG A 240 13.24 5.24 -21.48
CA ARG A 240 13.21 3.91 -22.09
C ARG A 240 11.80 3.71 -22.64
N ARG A 241 11.64 3.75 -23.94
CA ARG A 241 10.41 3.26 -24.59
C ARG A 241 10.44 1.74 -24.50
N GLY A 242 9.62 1.18 -23.64
CA GLY A 242 9.33 -0.23 -23.67
C GLY A 242 8.46 -0.54 -24.89
N ASP A 243 8.77 -1.63 -25.58
CA ASP A 243 8.00 -2.11 -26.73
C ASP A 243 6.77 -2.95 -26.32
N ASP A 244 6.53 -3.09 -25.02
CA ASP A 244 5.50 -3.92 -24.46
C ASP A 244 4.10 -3.31 -24.69
N ARG A 245 3.20 -4.14 -25.19
CA ARG A 245 1.78 -3.80 -25.35
C ARG A 245 1.15 -3.66 -23.96
N MET A 246 0.35 -2.59 -23.76
CA MET A 246 -0.45 -2.40 -22.55
C MET A 246 -1.27 -3.66 -22.22
N ASP A 247 -1.20 -4.17 -21.00
CA ASP A 247 -2.11 -5.23 -20.55
C ASP A 247 -3.50 -4.64 -20.33
N ARG A 248 -4.25 -4.57 -21.46
CA ARG A 248 -5.63 -4.08 -21.48
C ARG A 248 -6.51 -4.82 -20.48
N ARG A 249 -6.23 -6.11 -20.23
CA ARG A 249 -7.01 -6.93 -19.31
C ARG A 249 -6.87 -6.42 -17.89
N ARG A 250 -5.66 -6.08 -17.45
CA ARG A 250 -5.39 -5.55 -16.12
C ARG A 250 -6.05 -4.19 -15.90
N ILE A 251 -5.98 -3.31 -16.89
CA ILE A 251 -6.64 -1.99 -16.86
C ILE A 251 -8.15 -2.16 -16.82
N LEU A 252 -8.73 -3.04 -17.65
CA LEU A 252 -10.17 -3.29 -17.68
C LEU A 252 -10.66 -3.89 -16.35
N LEU A 253 -9.88 -4.78 -15.70
CA LEU A 253 -10.22 -5.30 -14.39
C LEU A 253 -10.21 -4.20 -13.32
N ALA A 254 -9.21 -3.31 -13.33
CA ALA A 254 -9.16 -2.17 -12.42
C ALA A 254 -10.31 -1.19 -12.66
N LEU A 255 -10.65 -0.93 -13.93
CA LEU A 255 -11.80 -0.12 -14.31
C LEU A 255 -13.12 -0.78 -13.86
N ALA A 256 -13.26 -2.09 -14.02
CA ALA A 256 -14.43 -2.83 -13.57
C ALA A 256 -14.60 -2.77 -12.04
N VAL A 257 -13.49 -2.82 -11.28
CA VAL A 257 -13.53 -2.62 -9.82
C VAL A 257 -13.98 -1.20 -9.48
N ALA A 258 -13.39 -0.20 -10.10
CA ALA A 258 -13.72 1.20 -9.84
C ALA A 258 -15.18 1.52 -10.23
N ALA A 259 -15.60 1.15 -11.45
CA ALA A 259 -16.96 1.36 -11.91
C ALA A 259 -17.98 0.58 -11.07
N GLY A 260 -17.66 -0.68 -10.74
CA GLY A 260 -18.53 -1.53 -9.93
C GLY A 260 -18.70 -1.00 -8.52
N ALA A 261 -17.62 -0.55 -7.87
CA ALA A 261 -17.68 0.09 -6.55
C ALA A 261 -18.45 1.42 -6.59
N GLY A 262 -18.20 2.26 -7.59
CA GLY A 262 -18.93 3.52 -7.78
C GLY A 262 -20.45 3.32 -7.99
N LEU A 263 -20.83 2.34 -8.79
CA LEU A 263 -22.24 1.98 -9.01
C LEU A 263 -22.91 1.46 -7.74
N LEU A 264 -22.23 0.62 -6.96
CA LEU A 264 -22.75 0.15 -5.67
C LEU A 264 -22.93 1.30 -4.68
N GLN A 265 -21.98 2.21 -4.62
CA GLN A 265 -22.08 3.39 -3.75
C GLN A 265 -23.19 4.34 -4.20
N TYR A 266 -23.35 4.54 -5.51
CA TYR A 266 -24.46 5.33 -6.04
C TYR A 266 -25.81 4.68 -5.73
N ALA A 267 -25.95 3.36 -5.93
CA ALA A 267 -27.14 2.61 -5.58
C ALA A 267 -27.49 2.73 -4.10
N ALA A 268 -26.48 2.74 -3.26
CA ALA A 268 -26.61 2.86 -1.81
C ALA A 268 -27.20 4.20 -1.34
N GLN A 269 -27.06 5.25 -2.14
CA GLN A 269 -27.63 6.58 -1.86
C GLN A 269 -29.11 6.69 -2.24
N ARG A 270 -29.62 5.70 -2.98
CA ARG A 270 -31.00 5.67 -3.45
C ARG A 270 -31.86 4.74 -2.60
N ARG A 271 -33.09 5.16 -2.33
CA ARG A 271 -34.09 4.36 -1.60
C ARG A 271 -35.23 3.85 -2.50
N ASP A 272 -35.16 4.14 -3.79
CA ASP A 272 -36.13 3.76 -4.80
C ASP A 272 -35.73 2.47 -5.54
N TRP A 273 -36.67 1.85 -6.24
CA TRP A 273 -36.42 0.65 -7.02
C TRP A 273 -35.36 0.85 -8.13
N VAL A 274 -35.12 2.11 -8.53
CA VAL A 274 -34.09 2.47 -9.52
C VAL A 274 -32.69 2.11 -9.02
N ALA A 275 -32.47 1.97 -7.70
CA ALA A 275 -31.23 1.52 -7.09
C ALA A 275 -30.83 0.09 -7.51
N VAL A 276 -31.79 -0.75 -7.88
CA VAL A 276 -31.55 -2.17 -8.21
C VAL A 276 -30.66 -2.33 -9.43
N VAL A 277 -30.86 -1.50 -10.46
CA VAL A 277 -30.08 -1.57 -11.70
C VAL A 277 -28.59 -1.25 -11.47
N PRO A 278 -28.21 -0.10 -10.88
CA PRO A 278 -26.80 0.19 -10.60
C PRO A 278 -26.20 -0.77 -9.56
N ALA A 279 -26.99 -1.27 -8.59
CA ALA A 279 -26.52 -2.28 -7.65
C ALA A 279 -26.16 -3.60 -8.35
N ALA A 280 -27.04 -4.11 -9.20
CA ALA A 280 -26.80 -5.34 -9.96
C ALA A 280 -25.61 -5.18 -10.92
N ALA A 281 -25.55 -4.09 -11.68
CA ALA A 281 -24.45 -3.79 -12.58
C ALA A 281 -23.12 -3.65 -11.81
N GLY A 282 -23.13 -2.97 -10.67
CA GLY A 282 -22.00 -2.82 -9.80
C GLY A 282 -21.47 -4.17 -9.31
N LEU A 283 -22.35 -5.07 -8.86
CA LEU A 283 -21.98 -6.40 -8.40
C LEU A 283 -21.40 -7.27 -9.52
N VAL A 284 -22.01 -7.23 -10.72
CA VAL A 284 -21.56 -7.97 -11.90
C VAL A 284 -20.17 -7.54 -12.35
N LEU A 285 -19.85 -6.25 -12.25
CA LEU A 285 -18.51 -5.74 -12.57
C LEU A 285 -17.49 -6.06 -11.47
N LEU A 286 -17.85 -5.84 -10.22
CA LEU A 286 -16.95 -5.90 -9.07
C LEU A 286 -16.55 -7.34 -8.72
N ALA A 287 -17.52 -8.25 -8.57
CA ALA A 287 -17.27 -9.59 -8.06
C ALA A 287 -16.26 -10.40 -8.89
N PRO A 288 -16.39 -10.53 -10.23
CA PRO A 288 -15.43 -11.28 -11.03
C PRO A 288 -14.05 -10.58 -11.11
N ALA A 289 -14.02 -9.26 -11.05
CA ALA A 289 -12.78 -8.50 -11.12
C ALA A 289 -11.96 -8.69 -9.83
N ILE A 290 -12.58 -8.61 -8.66
CA ILE A 290 -11.92 -8.83 -7.37
C ILE A 290 -11.37 -10.25 -7.26
N VAL A 291 -12.17 -11.27 -7.63
CA VAL A 291 -11.75 -12.68 -7.55
C VAL A 291 -10.52 -12.95 -8.44
N ARG A 292 -10.36 -12.22 -9.55
CA ARG A 292 -9.21 -12.36 -10.45
C ARG A 292 -7.98 -11.56 -10.02
N LEU A 293 -8.17 -10.47 -9.26
CA LEU A 293 -7.07 -9.61 -8.79
C LEU A 293 -6.43 -10.12 -7.49
N LEU A 294 -7.17 -10.86 -6.66
CA LEU A 294 -6.68 -11.38 -5.39
C LEU A 294 -6.23 -12.85 -5.52
N PRO A 295 -5.30 -13.30 -4.67
CA PRO A 295 -4.87 -14.70 -4.62
C PRO A 295 -6.06 -15.64 -4.37
N LYS A 296 -6.03 -16.81 -5.00
CA LYS A 296 -7.08 -17.83 -4.83
C LYS A 296 -7.25 -18.19 -3.34
N GLY A 297 -8.48 -18.17 -2.85
CA GLY A 297 -8.80 -18.52 -1.47
C GLY A 297 -8.78 -17.34 -0.49
N THR A 298 -8.50 -16.09 -0.93
CA THR A 298 -8.51 -14.91 -0.06
C THR A 298 -9.84 -14.76 0.69
N PHE A 299 -10.97 -14.80 0.00
CA PHE A 299 -12.31 -14.67 0.63
C PHE A 299 -12.74 -15.87 1.49
N ARG A 300 -12.05 -17.01 1.35
CA ARG A 300 -12.28 -18.19 2.21
C ARG A 300 -11.31 -18.22 3.40
N ALA A 301 -10.51 -17.17 3.57
CA ALA A 301 -9.42 -17.11 4.55
C ALA A 301 -8.55 -18.38 4.52
N ALA A 302 -8.17 -18.82 3.30
CA ALA A 302 -7.30 -19.97 3.15
C ALA A 302 -5.96 -19.72 3.85
N ARG A 303 -5.40 -20.77 4.46
CA ARG A 303 -4.19 -20.65 5.29
C ARG A 303 -3.00 -20.08 4.53
N GLY A 304 -2.18 -19.29 5.21
CA GLY A 304 -0.97 -18.67 4.69
C GLY A 304 -1.21 -17.37 3.94
N LEU A 305 -0.64 -17.21 2.76
CA LEU A 305 -0.62 -15.97 1.98
C LEU A 305 -2.00 -15.35 1.72
N PRO A 306 -3.06 -16.11 1.35
CA PRO A 306 -4.38 -15.53 1.16
C PRO A 306 -4.95 -14.86 2.41
N SER A 307 -4.68 -15.43 3.61
CA SER A 307 -5.08 -14.83 4.88
C SER A 307 -4.32 -13.55 5.19
N VAL A 308 -3.03 -13.44 4.83
CA VAL A 308 -2.25 -12.20 4.96
C VAL A 308 -2.88 -11.08 4.13
N VAL A 309 -3.22 -11.39 2.88
CA VAL A 309 -3.86 -10.45 1.96
C VAL A 309 -5.24 -10.02 2.47
N LEU A 310 -6.04 -10.96 2.99
CA LEU A 310 -7.36 -10.64 3.54
C LEU A 310 -7.28 -9.74 4.77
N ILE A 311 -6.39 -10.04 5.73
CA ILE A 311 -6.19 -9.21 6.93
C ILE A 311 -5.81 -7.78 6.56
N ARG A 312 -5.00 -7.60 5.52
CA ARG A 312 -4.62 -6.28 5.04
C ARG A 312 -5.84 -5.42 4.70
N GLY A 313 -6.76 -5.95 3.91
CA GLY A 313 -7.99 -5.24 3.54
C GLY A 313 -8.94 -5.01 4.72
N LEU A 314 -9.09 -6.02 5.61
CA LEU A 314 -9.91 -5.88 6.81
C LEU A 314 -9.35 -4.82 7.76
N ALA A 315 -8.03 -4.79 7.98
CA ALA A 315 -7.37 -3.83 8.86
C ALA A 315 -7.48 -2.40 8.32
N ALA A 316 -7.05 -2.19 7.06
CA ALA A 316 -7.07 -0.87 6.44
C ALA A 316 -8.48 -0.30 6.35
N GLY A 317 -9.42 -1.09 5.83
CA GLY A 317 -10.78 -0.63 5.61
C GLY A 317 -11.55 -0.37 6.90
N SER A 318 -11.44 -1.23 7.93
CA SER A 318 -12.13 -1.01 9.21
C SER A 318 -11.59 0.21 9.95
N LEU A 319 -10.27 0.42 9.92
CA LEU A 319 -9.66 1.58 10.56
C LEU A 319 -10.05 2.89 9.86
N LEU A 320 -9.87 2.96 8.53
CA LEU A 320 -10.18 4.16 7.76
C LEU A 320 -11.66 4.52 7.83
N ALA A 321 -12.55 3.52 7.75
CA ALA A 321 -13.97 3.73 7.87
C ALA A 321 -14.36 4.31 9.24
N ALA A 322 -13.80 3.77 10.33
CA ALA A 322 -14.00 4.33 11.66
C ALA A 322 -13.39 5.73 11.79
N GLU A 323 -12.15 5.93 11.31
CA GLU A 323 -11.45 7.21 11.34
C GLU A 323 -12.25 8.33 10.67
N SER A 324 -12.86 8.03 9.53
CA SER A 324 -13.62 9.01 8.75
C SER A 324 -14.83 9.58 9.50
N PHE A 325 -15.43 8.82 10.42
CA PHE A 325 -16.61 9.26 11.18
C PHE A 325 -16.29 9.85 12.56
N ILE A 326 -15.07 9.70 13.09
CA ILE A 326 -14.68 10.24 14.40
C ILE A 326 -14.81 11.77 14.45
N PRO A 327 -14.25 12.56 13.51
CA PRO A 327 -14.38 14.01 13.57
C PRO A 327 -15.84 14.47 13.46
N LEU A 328 -16.62 13.85 12.58
CA LEU A 328 -18.04 14.15 12.44
C LEU A 328 -18.78 13.93 13.77
N MET A 329 -18.59 12.77 14.41
CA MET A 329 -19.19 12.44 15.70
C MET A 329 -18.80 13.45 16.78
N LEU A 330 -17.53 13.80 16.88
CA LEU A 330 -17.05 14.72 17.91
C LEU A 330 -17.58 16.14 17.73
N VAL A 331 -17.70 16.59 16.50
CA VAL A 331 -18.27 17.93 16.19
C VAL A 331 -19.78 17.94 16.46
N THR A 332 -20.52 16.93 15.95
CA THR A 332 -21.99 16.94 15.99
C THR A 332 -22.58 16.53 17.34
N GLU A 333 -22.01 15.49 17.99
CA GLU A 333 -22.56 14.93 19.24
C GLU A 333 -21.96 15.57 20.50
N ARG A 334 -20.72 16.08 20.41
CA ARG A 334 -19.99 16.62 21.56
C ARG A 334 -19.65 18.10 21.44
N GLY A 335 -19.98 18.76 20.32
CA GLY A 335 -19.79 20.18 20.11
C GLY A 335 -18.32 20.62 20.09
N LEU A 336 -17.37 19.72 19.76
CA LEU A 336 -15.96 20.07 19.67
C LEU A 336 -15.71 20.95 18.44
N SER A 337 -14.69 21.82 18.55
CA SER A 337 -14.17 22.48 17.36
C SER A 337 -13.52 21.48 16.40
N THR A 338 -13.50 21.83 15.11
CA THR A 338 -12.90 21.01 14.05
C THR A 338 -11.45 20.69 14.36
N THR A 339 -10.71 21.65 14.92
CA THR A 339 -9.31 21.46 15.34
C THR A 339 -9.17 20.39 16.42
N LEU A 340 -9.98 20.47 17.49
CA LEU A 340 -9.93 19.48 18.58
C LEU A 340 -10.36 18.09 18.12
N ALA A 341 -11.38 18.02 17.27
CA ALA A 341 -11.84 16.77 16.67
C ALA A 341 -10.75 16.12 15.82
N GLY A 342 -10.03 16.90 15.00
CA GLY A 342 -8.90 16.41 14.22
C GLY A 342 -7.70 16.00 15.07
N LEU A 343 -7.37 16.78 16.11
CA LEU A 343 -6.26 16.46 17.03
C LEU A 343 -6.46 15.13 17.77
N SER A 344 -7.71 14.69 17.99
CA SER A 344 -7.97 13.39 18.60
C SER A 344 -7.40 12.21 17.81
N LEU A 345 -7.15 12.38 16.51
CA LEU A 345 -6.58 11.35 15.63
C LEU A 345 -5.04 11.35 15.58
N THR A 346 -4.40 12.46 15.98
CA THR A 346 -2.95 12.67 15.81
C THR A 346 -2.12 11.61 16.53
N GLY A 347 -2.53 11.22 17.73
CA GLY A 347 -1.84 10.20 18.53
C GLY A 347 -1.75 8.84 17.83
N GLY A 348 -2.75 8.50 17.02
CA GLY A 348 -2.78 7.26 16.24
C GLY A 348 -1.64 7.16 15.22
N GLY A 349 -1.34 8.25 14.53
CA GLY A 349 -0.23 8.27 13.56
C GLY A 349 1.15 8.06 14.19
N LEU A 350 1.38 8.67 15.36
CA LEU A 350 2.62 8.48 16.12
C LEU A 350 2.79 7.02 16.57
N THR A 351 1.73 6.46 17.11
CA THR A 351 1.78 5.07 17.62
C THR A 351 1.79 4.04 16.50
N TRP A 352 1.28 4.36 15.30
CA TRP A 352 1.48 3.55 14.10
C TRP A 352 2.98 3.39 13.78
N ALA A 353 3.73 4.49 13.76
CA ALA A 353 5.18 4.43 13.56
C ALA A 353 5.86 3.60 14.67
N LEU A 354 5.43 3.77 15.93
CA LEU A 354 5.94 2.99 17.07
C LEU A 354 5.63 1.49 16.94
N GLY A 355 4.42 1.13 16.52
CA GLY A 355 4.02 -0.26 16.25
C GLY A 355 4.85 -0.89 15.13
N SER A 356 5.06 -0.15 14.04
CA SER A 356 5.92 -0.56 12.92
C SER A 356 7.37 -0.77 13.36
N TYR A 357 7.90 0.11 14.20
CA TYR A 357 9.23 -0.04 14.78
C TYR A 357 9.32 -1.24 15.74
N THR A 358 8.30 -1.43 16.59
CA THR A 358 8.28 -2.50 17.59
C THR A 358 8.35 -3.88 16.92
N GLN A 359 7.55 -4.12 15.88
CA GLN A 359 7.53 -5.40 15.17
C GLN A 359 8.82 -5.69 14.38
N SER A 360 9.63 -4.67 14.06
CA SER A 360 10.90 -4.85 13.32
C SER A 360 12.01 -5.46 14.18
N ARG A 361 11.83 -5.55 15.49
CA ARG A 361 12.84 -6.11 16.40
C ARG A 361 13.08 -7.60 16.12
N PRO A 362 14.34 -8.07 15.98
CA PRO A 362 14.65 -9.46 15.66
C PRO A 362 14.04 -10.49 16.62
N ARG A 363 13.91 -10.13 17.90
CA ARG A 363 13.31 -10.98 18.94
C ARG A 363 11.83 -11.29 18.69
N LEU A 364 11.13 -10.45 17.93
CA LEU A 364 9.70 -10.59 17.63
C LEU A 364 9.44 -11.31 16.30
N GLU A 365 10.46 -11.57 15.51
CA GLU A 365 10.33 -12.24 14.22
C GLU A 365 9.61 -13.60 14.29
N PRO A 366 9.88 -14.51 15.24
CA PRO A 366 9.18 -15.78 15.34
C PRO A 366 7.69 -15.65 15.66
N TYR A 367 7.26 -14.49 16.18
CA TYR A 367 5.90 -14.25 16.66
C TYR A 367 5.07 -13.37 15.72
N ARG A 368 5.51 -13.09 14.49
CA ARG A 368 4.86 -12.16 13.54
C ARG A 368 3.36 -12.47 13.34
N GLU A 369 2.98 -13.73 13.25
CA GLU A 369 1.59 -14.15 13.10
C GLU A 369 0.74 -13.75 14.33
N ARG A 370 1.29 -13.97 15.54
CA ARG A 370 0.63 -13.57 16.78
C ARG A 370 0.56 -12.04 16.91
N ILE A 371 1.60 -11.34 16.49
CA ILE A 371 1.67 -9.87 16.50
C ILE A 371 0.58 -9.29 15.60
N MET A 372 0.35 -9.86 14.42
CA MET A 372 -0.75 -9.44 13.55
C MET A 372 -2.11 -9.65 14.22
N GLY A 373 -2.32 -10.79 14.88
CA GLY A 373 -3.54 -11.06 15.64
C GLY A 373 -3.74 -10.08 16.80
N ILE A 374 -2.68 -9.79 17.56
CA ILE A 374 -2.69 -8.77 18.63
C ILE A 374 -3.01 -7.39 18.05
N GLY A 375 -2.41 -7.02 16.93
CA GLY A 375 -2.68 -5.76 16.23
C GLY A 375 -4.17 -5.62 15.86
N MET A 376 -4.78 -6.67 15.29
CA MET A 376 -6.22 -6.69 14.98
C MET A 376 -7.10 -6.61 16.23
N LEU A 377 -6.71 -7.28 17.32
CA LEU A 377 -7.44 -7.24 18.59
C LEU A 377 -7.40 -5.85 19.22
N LEU A 378 -6.24 -5.20 19.22
CA LEU A 378 -6.08 -3.83 19.69
C LEU A 378 -6.93 -2.85 18.88
N MET A 379 -6.95 -2.99 17.55
CA MET A 379 -7.80 -2.19 16.68
C MET A 379 -9.30 -2.43 16.99
N THR A 380 -9.71 -3.69 17.16
CA THR A 380 -11.08 -4.02 17.53
C THR A 380 -11.49 -3.36 18.84
N ALA A 381 -10.66 -3.49 19.88
CA ALA A 381 -10.93 -2.89 21.19
C ALA A 381 -11.00 -1.37 21.12
N ALA A 382 -10.09 -0.75 20.35
CA ALA A 382 -10.05 0.68 20.16
C ALA A 382 -11.31 1.20 19.42
N ILE A 383 -11.71 0.56 18.32
CA ILE A 383 -12.90 0.96 17.55
C ILE A 383 -14.17 0.79 18.42
N LEU A 384 -14.26 -0.26 19.24
CA LEU A 384 -15.38 -0.46 20.18
C LEU A 384 -15.38 0.58 21.32
N ALA A 385 -14.24 1.14 21.69
CA ALA A 385 -14.16 2.16 22.73
C ALA A 385 -14.64 3.54 22.24
N VAL A 386 -14.55 3.83 20.94
CA VAL A 386 -14.94 5.13 20.37
C VAL A 386 -16.39 5.50 20.67
N PRO A 387 -17.40 4.67 20.42
CA PRO A 387 -18.81 5.02 20.68
C PRO A 387 -19.15 5.18 22.17
N LEU A 388 -18.27 4.78 23.10
CA LEU A 388 -18.49 5.04 24.53
C LEU A 388 -18.60 6.53 24.82
N VAL A 389 -17.97 7.39 23.99
CA VAL A 389 -18.08 8.83 24.16
C VAL A 389 -19.50 9.36 23.94
N LEU A 390 -20.38 8.60 23.29
CA LEU A 390 -21.80 8.95 23.12
C LEU A 390 -22.59 8.83 24.43
N LEU A 391 -22.07 8.14 25.43
CA LEU A 391 -22.68 8.01 26.74
C LEU A 391 -22.43 9.28 27.58
N ASN A 392 -23.45 9.69 28.33
CA ASN A 392 -23.35 10.83 29.23
C ASN A 392 -22.27 10.58 30.32
N GLY A 393 -21.43 11.60 30.56
CA GLY A 393 -20.37 11.54 31.56
C GLY A 393 -19.05 10.90 31.08
N VAL A 394 -19.00 10.32 29.89
CA VAL A 394 -17.76 9.77 29.33
C VAL A 394 -16.92 10.93 28.73
N PRO A 395 -15.67 11.11 29.16
CA PRO A 395 -14.82 12.20 28.69
C PRO A 395 -14.34 11.98 27.25
N VAL A 396 -14.25 13.06 26.49
CA VAL A 396 -13.92 13.05 25.05
C VAL A 396 -12.51 12.51 24.77
N TRP A 397 -11.56 12.67 25.68
CA TRP A 397 -10.18 12.17 25.51
C TRP A 397 -10.09 10.64 25.35
N ILE A 398 -11.14 9.90 25.68
CA ILE A 398 -11.21 8.44 25.45
C ILE A 398 -11.07 8.11 23.97
N VAL A 399 -11.59 8.96 23.08
CA VAL A 399 -11.42 8.77 21.62
C VAL A 399 -9.94 8.88 21.23
N ALA A 400 -9.24 9.89 21.74
CA ALA A 400 -7.80 10.05 21.49
C ALA A 400 -6.99 8.87 22.05
N ALA A 401 -7.32 8.40 23.26
CA ALA A 401 -6.68 7.23 23.85
C ALA A 401 -6.94 5.96 23.05
N ALA A 402 -8.18 5.76 22.61
CA ALA A 402 -8.55 4.63 21.74
C ALA A 402 -7.79 4.70 20.41
N TRP A 403 -7.65 5.90 19.81
CA TRP A 403 -6.95 6.05 18.54
C TRP A 403 -5.44 5.83 18.65
N ILE A 404 -4.82 6.16 19.78
CA ILE A 404 -3.44 5.79 20.13
C ILE A 404 -3.27 4.25 20.08
N VAL A 405 -4.22 3.51 20.67
CA VAL A 405 -4.21 2.04 20.67
C VAL A 405 -4.45 1.48 19.26
N ALA A 406 -5.39 2.06 18.51
CA ALA A 406 -5.70 1.66 17.14
C ALA A 406 -4.49 1.83 16.22
N GLY A 407 -3.82 2.97 16.28
CA GLY A 407 -2.63 3.27 15.48
C GLY A 407 -1.48 2.31 15.77
N PHE A 408 -1.23 2.00 17.05
CA PHE A 408 -0.22 1.01 17.42
C PHE A 408 -0.55 -0.37 16.84
N GLY A 409 -1.82 -0.81 16.98
CA GLY A 409 -2.31 -2.06 16.38
C GLY A 409 -2.12 -2.12 14.87
N MET A 410 -2.42 -1.02 14.17
CA MET A 410 -2.24 -0.91 12.72
C MET A 410 -0.77 -1.00 12.32
N GLY A 411 0.13 -0.33 13.06
CA GLY A 411 1.58 -0.41 12.83
C GLY A 411 2.13 -1.83 12.97
N LEU A 412 1.67 -2.57 13.98
CA LEU A 412 2.01 -3.98 14.15
C LEU A 412 1.54 -4.82 12.96
N ASN A 413 0.33 -4.56 12.46
CA ASN A 413 -0.32 -5.36 11.42
C ASN A 413 0.31 -5.14 10.04
N ILE A 414 0.37 -3.88 9.57
CA ILE A 414 0.79 -3.55 8.20
C ILE A 414 2.21 -4.01 7.91
N SER A 415 3.13 -3.69 8.80
CA SER A 415 4.54 -3.99 8.62
C SER A 415 4.82 -5.49 8.74
N SER A 416 4.19 -6.18 9.70
CA SER A 416 4.30 -7.64 9.84
C SER A 416 3.71 -8.37 8.64
N GLY A 417 2.56 -7.89 8.13
CA GLY A 417 1.89 -8.45 6.96
C GLY A 417 2.74 -8.38 5.70
N SER A 418 3.40 -7.24 5.47
CA SER A 418 4.31 -7.07 4.31
C SER A 418 5.50 -8.02 4.35
N VAL A 419 6.13 -8.18 5.53
CA VAL A 419 7.24 -9.12 5.70
C VAL A 419 6.78 -10.58 5.57
N LEU A 420 5.64 -10.92 6.18
CA LEU A 420 5.10 -12.28 6.13
C LEU A 420 4.69 -12.66 4.70
N LEU A 421 4.12 -11.73 3.94
CA LEU A 421 3.80 -11.94 2.54
C LEU A 421 5.05 -12.31 1.73
N LEU A 422 6.13 -11.53 1.86
CA LEU A 422 7.38 -11.80 1.15
C LEU A 422 7.97 -13.16 1.55
N LYS A 423 7.90 -13.51 2.84
CA LYS A 423 8.36 -14.81 3.36
C LYS A 423 7.56 -16.00 2.80
N LEU A 424 6.26 -15.82 2.56
CA LEU A 424 5.35 -16.84 2.01
C LEU A 424 5.30 -16.84 0.48
N SER A 425 5.90 -15.86 -0.18
CA SER A 425 5.93 -15.74 -1.64
C SER A 425 7.14 -16.43 -2.24
N ARG A 426 6.96 -17.05 -3.40
CA ARG A 426 8.10 -17.46 -4.23
C ARG A 426 8.77 -16.20 -4.80
N PRO A 427 10.10 -16.19 -5.02
CA PRO A 427 10.80 -15.01 -5.54
C PRO A 427 10.17 -14.41 -6.80
N GLN A 428 9.72 -15.28 -7.72
CA GLN A 428 9.07 -14.86 -8.98
C GLN A 428 7.67 -14.24 -8.79
N ASP A 429 6.97 -14.59 -7.70
CA ASP A 429 5.60 -14.14 -7.42
C ASP A 429 5.55 -12.97 -6.43
N ALA A 430 6.68 -12.58 -5.85
CA ALA A 430 6.76 -11.58 -4.80
C ALA A 430 6.17 -10.21 -5.23
N GLY A 431 6.42 -9.79 -6.45
CA GLY A 431 5.88 -8.55 -7.03
C GLY A 431 4.35 -8.61 -7.17
N SER A 432 3.83 -9.68 -7.76
CA SER A 432 2.39 -9.91 -7.93
C SER A 432 1.65 -10.00 -6.60
N ASN A 433 2.23 -10.68 -5.61
CA ASN A 433 1.65 -10.81 -4.28
C ASN A 433 1.69 -9.47 -3.52
N SER A 434 2.75 -8.66 -3.68
CA SER A 434 2.81 -7.31 -3.12
C SER A 434 1.75 -6.39 -3.73
N ALA A 435 1.51 -6.49 -5.05
CA ALA A 435 0.41 -5.79 -5.70
C ALA A 435 -0.95 -6.23 -5.14
N SER A 436 -1.14 -7.51 -4.84
CA SER A 436 -2.38 -8.03 -4.23
C SER A 436 -2.64 -7.46 -2.84
N LEU A 437 -1.59 -7.14 -2.04
CA LEU A 437 -1.76 -6.42 -0.77
C LEU A 437 -2.35 -5.03 -0.99
N GLN A 438 -1.82 -4.28 -1.95
CA GLN A 438 -2.30 -2.92 -2.24
C GLN A 438 -3.72 -2.93 -2.79
N VAL A 439 -4.04 -3.92 -3.63
CA VAL A 439 -5.42 -4.11 -4.13
C VAL A 439 -6.36 -4.43 -2.97
N SER A 440 -5.97 -5.32 -2.04
CA SER A 440 -6.78 -5.66 -0.87
C SER A 440 -6.98 -4.47 0.06
N ASP A 441 -5.94 -3.65 0.26
CA ASP A 441 -5.97 -2.40 1.03
C ASP A 441 -7.02 -1.43 0.45
N ALA A 442 -6.91 -1.14 -0.85
CA ALA A 442 -7.83 -0.26 -1.54
C ALA A 442 -9.27 -0.77 -1.56
N LEU A 443 -9.46 -2.08 -1.79
CA LEU A 443 -10.79 -2.72 -1.74
C LEU A 443 -11.41 -2.67 -0.35
N GLY A 444 -10.61 -2.92 0.70
CA GLY A 444 -11.05 -2.78 2.08
C GLY A 444 -11.53 -1.35 2.36
N ASN A 445 -10.73 -0.36 1.98
CA ASN A 445 -11.06 1.06 2.15
C ASN A 445 -12.37 1.42 1.42
N ILE A 446 -12.52 1.06 0.15
CA ILE A 446 -13.71 1.35 -0.64
C ILE A 446 -14.94 0.67 -0.03
N THR A 447 -14.83 -0.62 0.30
CA THR A 447 -15.96 -1.43 0.75
C THR A 447 -16.45 -0.99 2.13
N PHE A 448 -15.53 -0.81 3.10
CA PHE A 448 -15.93 -0.55 4.47
C PHE A 448 -16.25 0.92 4.73
N VAL A 449 -15.63 1.88 4.03
CA VAL A 449 -16.09 3.28 4.05
C VAL A 449 -17.48 3.39 3.42
N GLY A 450 -17.72 2.74 2.28
CA GLY A 450 -19.03 2.69 1.65
C GLY A 450 -20.10 2.05 2.55
N LEU A 451 -19.78 0.90 3.18
CA LEU A 451 -20.67 0.23 4.14
C LEU A 451 -20.97 1.13 5.35
N SER A 452 -19.97 1.85 5.86
CA SER A 452 -20.16 2.79 6.98
C SER A 452 -21.12 3.91 6.62
N GLY A 453 -21.03 4.46 5.41
CA GLY A 453 -21.97 5.46 4.91
C GLY A 453 -23.40 4.94 4.82
N LEU A 454 -23.56 3.69 4.33
CA LEU A 454 -24.86 3.01 4.29
C LEU A 454 -25.47 2.83 5.66
N LEU A 455 -24.69 2.30 6.60
CA LEU A 455 -25.13 2.10 7.99
C LEU A 455 -25.49 3.43 8.64
N PHE A 456 -24.64 4.44 8.47
CA PHE A 456 -24.89 5.78 8.99
C PHE A 456 -26.22 6.35 8.48
N SER A 457 -26.46 6.30 7.16
CA SER A 457 -27.70 6.77 6.55
C SER A 457 -28.93 5.94 7.00
N ALA A 458 -28.79 4.61 7.06
CA ALA A 458 -29.89 3.71 7.45
C ALA A 458 -30.35 3.91 8.90
N PHE A 459 -29.44 4.28 9.80
CA PHE A 459 -29.73 4.56 11.21
C PHE A 459 -30.03 6.03 11.50
N GLY A 460 -30.40 6.81 10.48
CA GLY A 460 -30.90 8.17 10.64
C GLY A 460 -29.82 9.26 10.60
N GLY A 461 -28.56 8.92 10.31
CA GLY A 461 -27.46 9.89 10.24
C GLY A 461 -27.67 11.03 9.22
N ALA A 462 -28.51 10.83 8.21
CA ALA A 462 -28.89 11.89 7.27
C ALA A 462 -29.65 13.06 7.97
N ALA A 463 -30.35 12.81 9.08
CA ALA A 463 -31.05 13.84 9.84
C ALA A 463 -30.10 14.79 10.59
N VAL A 464 -28.84 14.42 10.78
CA VAL A 464 -27.79 15.29 11.35
C VAL A 464 -27.59 16.56 10.51
N ALA A 465 -27.84 16.47 9.20
CA ALA A 465 -27.72 17.61 8.29
C ALA A 465 -28.84 18.67 8.46
N VAL A 466 -30.04 18.24 8.86
CA VAL A 466 -31.23 19.11 8.90
C VAL A 466 -31.31 19.97 10.17
N SER A 467 -30.62 19.55 11.23
CA SER A 467 -30.69 20.21 12.55
C SER A 467 -29.73 21.41 12.71
N ALA A 468 -29.02 21.81 11.67
CA ALA A 468 -28.03 22.91 11.72
C ALA A 468 -28.61 24.31 11.49
N THR A 469 -29.93 24.51 11.54
CA THR A 469 -30.53 25.85 11.59
C THR A 469 -30.42 26.43 13.00
N PRO A 470 -30.07 27.74 13.17
CA PRO A 470 -29.75 28.32 14.46
C PRO A 470 -30.97 28.60 15.37
N ASP A 471 -32.08 27.94 15.22
CA ASP A 471 -33.22 28.06 16.14
C ASP A 471 -32.95 27.25 17.42
N VAL A 472 -32.55 27.97 18.44
CA VAL A 472 -31.97 27.56 19.74
C VAL A 472 -32.99 26.84 20.65
N THR A 473 -34.16 26.45 20.18
CA THR A 473 -35.21 25.84 21.05
C THR A 473 -35.49 24.37 20.86
N ASN A 474 -34.94 23.75 19.80
CA ASN A 474 -34.97 22.31 19.70
C ASN A 474 -33.54 21.78 19.77
N ALA A 475 -33.15 21.22 20.93
CA ALA A 475 -31.92 20.47 21.07
C ALA A 475 -31.84 19.50 19.88
N ALA A 476 -30.87 19.74 18.99
CA ALA A 476 -30.61 18.87 17.86
C ALA A 476 -30.55 17.45 18.41
N SER A 477 -31.52 16.63 18.04
CA SER A 477 -31.51 15.22 18.43
C SER A 477 -30.32 14.61 17.73
N GLY A 478 -29.19 14.52 18.44
CA GLY A 478 -28.03 13.78 17.98
C GLY A 478 -28.49 12.40 17.51
N GLN A 479 -27.77 11.83 16.57
CA GLN A 479 -28.07 10.48 16.09
C GLN A 479 -27.01 9.47 16.60
N PRO A 480 -26.89 9.29 17.93
CA PRO A 480 -25.87 8.42 18.52
C PRO A 480 -25.96 6.99 17.99
N ALA A 481 -27.18 6.53 17.65
CA ALA A 481 -27.39 5.22 17.07
C ALA A 481 -26.72 5.05 15.70
N ALA A 482 -26.70 6.08 14.86
CA ALA A 482 -26.05 6.04 13.54
C ALA A 482 -24.52 5.89 13.67
N PHE A 483 -23.91 6.64 14.58
CA PHE A 483 -22.49 6.50 14.87
C PHE A 483 -22.16 5.15 15.51
N ALA A 484 -22.94 4.72 16.51
CA ALA A 484 -22.74 3.44 17.17
C ALA A 484 -22.82 2.27 16.16
N ALA A 485 -23.77 2.29 15.22
CA ALA A 485 -23.89 1.28 14.18
C ALA A 485 -22.62 1.19 13.31
N VAL A 486 -22.05 2.33 12.91
CA VAL A 486 -20.79 2.37 12.15
C VAL A 486 -19.65 1.75 12.93
N PHE A 487 -19.40 2.20 14.17
CA PHE A 487 -18.26 1.71 14.95
C PHE A 487 -18.40 0.25 15.36
N VAL A 488 -19.58 -0.21 15.73
CA VAL A 488 -19.83 -1.64 16.05
C VAL A 488 -19.63 -2.52 14.83
N ALA A 489 -20.10 -2.11 13.66
CA ALA A 489 -19.89 -2.85 12.42
C ALA A 489 -18.39 -2.91 12.04
N MET A 490 -17.66 -1.80 12.15
CA MET A 490 -16.24 -1.76 11.85
C MET A 490 -15.41 -2.56 12.86
N ALA A 491 -15.80 -2.57 14.12
CA ALA A 491 -15.19 -3.43 15.14
C ALA A 491 -15.44 -4.92 14.85
N ALA A 492 -16.64 -5.29 14.38
CA ALA A 492 -16.94 -6.65 13.96
C ALA A 492 -16.07 -7.07 12.76
N VAL A 493 -15.84 -6.16 11.79
CA VAL A 493 -14.91 -6.39 10.69
C VAL A 493 -13.47 -6.59 11.20
N ALA A 494 -12.98 -5.75 12.11
CA ALA A 494 -11.66 -5.90 12.71
C ALA A 494 -11.55 -7.21 13.51
N LEU A 495 -12.60 -7.61 14.23
CA LEU A 495 -12.67 -8.88 14.96
C LEU A 495 -12.58 -10.09 14.02
N THR A 496 -13.22 -10.03 12.84
CA THR A 496 -13.05 -11.10 11.83
C THR A 496 -11.59 -11.18 11.38
N GLY A 497 -10.88 -10.06 11.29
CA GLY A 497 -9.44 -10.04 11.03
C GLY A 497 -8.62 -10.74 12.13
N THR A 498 -9.02 -10.61 13.39
CA THR A 498 -8.40 -11.34 14.50
C THR A 498 -8.58 -12.86 14.34
N TRP A 499 -9.78 -13.30 13.94
CA TRP A 499 -10.02 -14.72 13.62
C TRP A 499 -9.20 -15.18 12.41
N VAL A 500 -9.11 -14.39 11.33
CA VAL A 500 -8.30 -14.71 10.15
C VAL A 500 -6.82 -14.83 10.53
N ALA A 501 -6.33 -14.06 11.51
CA ALA A 501 -4.95 -14.13 11.98
C ALA A 501 -4.57 -15.51 12.54
N THR A 502 -5.53 -16.30 13.03
CA THR A 502 -5.29 -17.70 13.44
C THR A 502 -4.95 -18.62 12.26
N ARG A 503 -5.21 -18.17 11.03
CA ARG A 503 -4.99 -18.93 9.78
C ARG A 503 -3.73 -18.51 9.02
N LEU A 504 -2.90 -17.65 9.58
CA LEU A 504 -1.66 -17.18 8.94
C LEU A 504 -0.63 -18.29 8.77
N LYS A 505 -0.63 -19.31 9.66
CA LYS A 505 0.25 -20.48 9.50
C LYS A 505 -0.17 -21.30 8.29
N PRO A 506 0.79 -21.69 7.41
CA PRO A 506 0.51 -22.67 6.37
C PRO A 506 -0.09 -23.95 6.97
N ALA A 507 -0.90 -24.68 6.20
CA ALA A 507 -1.35 -26.00 6.61
C ALA A 507 -0.12 -26.91 6.79
N ALA A 508 -0.12 -27.73 7.83
CA ALA A 508 1.00 -28.64 8.13
C ALA A 508 1.30 -29.65 7.00
N ASP A 509 0.31 -29.90 6.14
CA ASP A 509 0.41 -30.84 5.02
C ASP A 509 0.98 -30.22 3.73
N GLY A 510 1.24 -28.93 3.73
CA GLY A 510 1.89 -28.23 2.61
C GLY A 510 3.42 -28.33 2.67
N ARG A 511 4.01 -29.49 2.80
CA ARG A 511 5.36 -29.74 2.35
C ARG A 511 5.39 -29.54 0.83
N ALA A 512 5.41 -28.28 0.43
CA ALA A 512 5.82 -27.93 -0.90
C ALA A 512 7.23 -28.46 -1.10
N GLY A 513 7.34 -29.45 -1.95
CA GLY A 513 8.55 -29.82 -2.66
C GLY A 513 9.85 -29.72 -1.86
N ALA A 514 10.08 -30.64 -0.94
CA ALA A 514 11.44 -31.10 -0.78
C ALA A 514 11.86 -31.55 -2.20
N PRO A 515 13.03 -31.12 -2.72
CA PRO A 515 13.50 -31.66 -3.97
C PRO A 515 13.61 -33.18 -3.76
N SER A 516 12.84 -33.94 -4.52
CA SER A 516 12.99 -35.37 -4.67
C SER A 516 14.31 -35.63 -5.41
N GLY A 517 15.40 -35.37 -4.72
CA GLY A 517 16.77 -35.61 -5.12
C GLY A 517 17.34 -36.79 -4.38
N GLY A 518 16.56 -37.84 -4.28
CA GLY A 518 17.06 -39.17 -4.05
C GLY A 518 17.43 -39.82 -5.40
N ALA A 519 18.35 -39.21 -6.12
CA ALA A 519 19.11 -39.98 -7.10
C ALA A 519 19.85 -41.04 -6.30
N LYS A 520 19.30 -42.28 -6.28
CA LYS A 520 20.05 -43.47 -5.95
C LYS A 520 21.28 -43.44 -6.87
N THR A 521 22.42 -43.08 -6.31
CA THR A 521 23.72 -43.34 -6.95
C THR A 521 23.79 -44.84 -7.23
N ALA A 522 23.62 -45.18 -8.49
CA ALA A 522 23.97 -46.52 -8.96
C ALA A 522 25.45 -46.76 -8.62
N PRO A 523 25.82 -47.92 -8.08
CA PRO A 523 27.21 -48.20 -7.79
C PRO A 523 28.02 -48.14 -9.09
N ALA A 524 29.15 -47.47 -9.05
CA ALA A 524 30.08 -47.37 -10.15
C ALA A 524 30.50 -48.77 -10.62
N PRO A 525 30.58 -49.07 -11.94
CA PRO A 525 31.06 -50.33 -12.44
C PRO A 525 32.55 -50.48 -12.09
N HIS A 526 32.92 -51.60 -11.46
CA HIS A 526 34.30 -51.96 -11.19
C HIS A 526 35.15 -51.95 -12.46
N PRO A 527 36.39 -51.44 -12.43
CA PRO A 527 37.30 -51.51 -13.57
C PRO A 527 37.64 -52.96 -13.86
N ARG A 528 37.35 -53.38 -15.10
CA ARG A 528 37.80 -54.74 -15.60
C ARG A 528 39.31 -54.68 -15.74
N THR A 529 39.97 -55.57 -15.04
CA THR A 529 41.40 -55.97 -15.24
C THR A 529 41.59 -56.45 -16.66
N PRO A 530 42.62 -56.04 -17.38
CA PRO A 530 42.94 -56.60 -18.69
C PRO A 530 43.54 -57.98 -18.51
N SER A 531 42.93 -58.98 -19.16
CA SER A 531 43.50 -60.37 -19.31
C SER A 531 44.73 -60.34 -20.21
N ALA A 532 45.82 -60.97 -19.76
CA ALA A 532 47.05 -61.16 -20.49
C ALA A 532 46.81 -61.96 -21.77
N PRO A 533 47.62 -61.77 -22.84
CA PRO A 533 47.54 -62.52 -24.06
C PRO A 533 48.20 -63.94 -23.85
N ALA A 534 47.49 -65.00 -24.26
CA ALA A 534 48.04 -66.33 -24.35
C ALA A 534 48.93 -66.44 -25.60
N GLU A 535 50.13 -66.87 -25.39
CA GLU A 535 51.04 -67.33 -26.43
C GLU A 535 50.43 -68.52 -27.18
N ARG A 536 50.37 -68.43 -28.52
CA ARG A 536 50.85 -69.41 -29.54
C ARG A 536 50.75 -68.80 -30.92
#